data_7936448a1beba5dc16584bbaaf11240c
#
_entry.id   7936448a1beba5dc16584bbaaf11240c
#
_cell.length_a   1.000
_cell.length_b   1.000
_cell.length_c   1.000
_cell.angle_alpha   90.00
_cell.angle_beta   90.00
_cell.angle_gamma   90.00
#
_symmetry.space_group_name_H-M   'P 1'
#
loop_
_entity.id
_entity.type
_entity.pdbx_description
1 polymer ?
#
loop_
_entity_poly.entity_id
_entity_poly.type
_entity_poly.pdbx_seq_one_letter_code
_entity_poly.pdbx_strand_id
1 'polypeptide(L)'
;MKQDRPNILLITCDQLRSDFVGCCGGSFMKTPNIDRLAEEGCVFENAYSPNPVCIPARHNLLTGLTARHHGFDDNYFGAEAKACPYYLPTFPQVLNDGGYETIAIGKMHFQPERRAAGFDYFLNMDELPRIREEDDYAMYLKEKGYGHLQSVHGVRTCLYMQPQRSLVPPEHHGSAWVADRAIEYLEATKGRTPFLLWAGFIHPHPPFDIPEGWEDLYKGKIPAPAKSKTPLSALAEENKQLGCAFDDEVKTRIRELYASAVSFADYQIGRILDTLDRLKLTENTLVVFTSDHGEMLGDLDTYQKFLPYDASAKIPMVVRYPGHVKPGERRSYFVDLNDLLPTFLDEAGLEYPADYDLPGESIFVGDGRKNRKYQYTEHQRNNKRWCCLRDERYKYVYYYGDDEQLFDLKEDPAEAVNLLWGERISPEITAVRDRLKTALLAYERRYGLKGYAGPKGFKEMERYHAQPYYETNFPIFPSMALEEERAQFDDYTDEILAAVKHEPVVRLSKNHTEEILKQYGGYSDERFRELAEKAKEEGCW
;
A
#
# COMPACT_ATOMS: atom_id res chain seq x y z
N MET A 1 -10.35 -1.29 39.87
CA MET A 1 -9.26 -2.03 39.23
C MET A 1 -8.79 -1.16 38.08
N LYS A 2 -7.51 -0.80 37.98
CA LYS A 2 -7.00 -0.20 36.73
C LYS A 2 -7.26 -1.26 35.65
N GLN A 3 -8.08 -0.92 34.65
CA GLN A 3 -8.23 -1.72 33.46
C GLN A 3 -6.82 -1.84 32.89
N ASP A 4 -6.29 -3.06 32.78
CA ASP A 4 -4.97 -3.25 32.20
C ASP A 4 -5.04 -2.79 30.74
N ARG A 5 -4.34 -1.70 30.42
CA ARG A 5 -4.29 -1.14 29.07
C ARG A 5 -3.73 -2.20 28.11
N PRO A 6 -4.37 -2.43 26.97
CA PRO A 6 -3.89 -3.43 26.04
C PRO A 6 -2.56 -3.01 25.38
N ASN A 7 -1.74 -3.98 25.00
CA ASN A 7 -0.74 -3.76 23.99
C ASN A 7 -1.42 -3.58 22.62
N ILE A 8 -0.78 -2.87 21.71
CA ILE A 8 -1.26 -2.66 20.34
C ILE A 8 -0.19 -3.12 19.38
N LEU A 9 -0.53 -4.11 18.54
CA LEU A 9 0.29 -4.54 17.42
C LEU A 9 -0.43 -4.18 16.12
N LEU A 10 0.10 -3.19 15.40
CA LEU A 10 -0.36 -2.83 14.06
C LEU A 10 0.60 -3.44 13.03
N ILE A 11 0.07 -4.27 12.14
CA ILE A 11 0.81 -4.90 11.04
C ILE A 11 0.26 -4.35 9.72
N THR A 12 1.12 -3.76 8.90
CA THR A 12 0.73 -3.26 7.58
C THR A 12 1.58 -3.87 6.48
N CYS A 13 0.94 -4.33 5.39
CA CYS A 13 1.60 -4.68 4.14
C CYS A 13 1.31 -3.59 3.10
N ASP A 14 2.35 -3.07 2.44
CA ASP A 14 2.18 -2.04 1.43
C ASP A 14 1.55 -2.60 0.15
N GLN A 15 0.56 -1.90 -0.38
CA GLN A 15 -0.05 -2.21 -1.68
C GLN A 15 -0.72 -3.59 -1.74
N LEU A 16 -1.26 -4.09 -0.60
CA LEU A 16 -1.89 -5.39 -0.53
C LEU A 16 -3.39 -5.32 -0.83
N ARG A 17 -3.79 -5.98 -1.92
CA ARG A 17 -5.20 -6.18 -2.29
C ARG A 17 -5.94 -7.05 -1.29
N SER A 18 -7.18 -6.69 -0.99
CA SER A 18 -8.04 -7.48 -0.12
C SER A 18 -8.26 -8.91 -0.64
N ASP A 19 -8.51 -9.10 -1.93
CA ASP A 19 -8.79 -10.39 -2.55
C ASP A 19 -7.54 -11.27 -2.81
N PHE A 20 -6.35 -10.83 -2.36
CA PHE A 20 -5.13 -11.63 -2.28
C PHE A 20 -4.81 -12.09 -0.85
N VAL A 21 -5.81 -12.11 0.02
CA VAL A 21 -5.74 -12.70 1.37
C VAL A 21 -6.86 -13.75 1.51
N GLY A 22 -6.54 -14.95 1.98
CA GLY A 22 -7.46 -16.09 2.03
C GLY A 22 -8.77 -15.76 2.74
N CYS A 23 -8.72 -15.30 3.98
CA CYS A 23 -9.89 -14.94 4.78
C CYS A 23 -10.68 -13.74 4.25
N CYS A 24 -10.11 -12.94 3.35
CA CYS A 24 -10.76 -11.77 2.72
C CYS A 24 -11.35 -12.05 1.32
N GLY A 25 -11.37 -13.32 0.88
CA GLY A 25 -11.96 -13.75 -0.39
C GLY A 25 -10.99 -14.36 -1.39
N GLY A 26 -9.69 -14.32 -1.14
CA GLY A 26 -8.64 -14.90 -1.97
C GLY A 26 -8.54 -16.42 -1.84
N SER A 27 -9.57 -17.19 -2.20
CA SER A 27 -9.61 -18.64 -2.01
C SER A 27 -8.45 -19.42 -2.67
N PHE A 28 -7.75 -18.82 -3.62
CA PHE A 28 -6.55 -19.38 -4.25
C PHE A 28 -5.26 -19.07 -3.46
N MET A 29 -5.34 -18.16 -2.48
CA MET A 29 -4.18 -17.69 -1.71
C MET A 29 -3.81 -18.64 -0.58
N LYS A 30 -2.54 -18.63 -0.22
CA LYS A 30 -1.98 -19.34 0.93
C LYS A 30 -1.47 -18.32 1.95
N THR A 31 -2.37 -17.92 2.84
CA THR A 31 -2.10 -16.96 3.92
C THR A 31 -2.49 -17.54 5.28
N PRO A 32 -1.94 -18.73 5.66
CA PRO A 32 -2.41 -19.46 6.83
C PRO A 32 -2.29 -18.72 8.15
N ASN A 33 -1.36 -17.78 8.27
CA ASN A 33 -1.15 -17.04 9.51
C ASN A 33 -2.13 -15.87 9.66
N ILE A 34 -2.42 -15.16 8.55
CA ILE A 34 -3.47 -14.14 8.52
C ILE A 34 -4.86 -14.80 8.63
N ASP A 35 -5.05 -15.98 8.01
CA ASP A 35 -6.28 -16.74 8.12
C ASP A 35 -6.50 -17.21 9.56
N ARG A 36 -5.45 -17.70 10.25
CA ARG A 36 -5.49 -18.00 11.70
C ARG A 36 -5.87 -16.78 12.53
N LEU A 37 -5.28 -15.62 12.23
CA LEU A 37 -5.62 -14.36 12.91
C LEU A 37 -7.11 -14.03 12.76
N ALA A 38 -7.70 -14.31 11.59
CA ALA A 38 -9.13 -14.14 11.32
C ALA A 38 -10.00 -15.17 12.04
N GLU A 39 -9.56 -16.43 12.11
CA GLU A 39 -10.25 -17.49 12.85
C GLU A 39 -10.29 -17.21 14.36
N GLU A 40 -9.24 -16.60 14.91
CA GLU A 40 -9.12 -16.18 16.30
C GLU A 40 -9.74 -14.80 16.57
N GLY A 41 -10.12 -14.06 15.53
CA GLY A 41 -10.54 -12.68 15.57
C GLY A 41 -11.74 -12.37 14.66
N CYS A 42 -11.68 -11.21 14.02
CA CYS A 42 -12.74 -10.65 13.18
C CYS A 42 -12.20 -10.16 11.84
N VAL A 43 -12.92 -10.42 10.74
CA VAL A 43 -12.67 -9.85 9.40
C VAL A 43 -13.64 -8.70 9.15
N PHE A 44 -13.12 -7.54 8.74
CA PHE A 44 -13.93 -6.43 8.23
C PHE A 44 -14.04 -6.56 6.70
N GLU A 45 -15.23 -6.88 6.20
CA GLU A 45 -15.45 -7.19 4.78
C GLU A 45 -15.40 -5.95 3.86
N ASN A 46 -15.65 -4.77 4.44
CA ASN A 46 -15.69 -3.48 3.74
C ASN A 46 -14.71 -2.48 4.35
N ALA A 47 -13.41 -2.86 4.34
CA ALA A 47 -12.33 -1.98 4.76
C ALA A 47 -11.72 -1.26 3.55
N TYR A 48 -11.45 0.04 3.70
CA TYR A 48 -10.99 0.89 2.60
C TYR A 48 -9.80 1.77 2.98
N SER A 49 -8.98 2.08 1.97
CA SER A 49 -8.08 3.22 2.01
C SER A 49 -8.86 4.49 1.69
N PRO A 50 -8.86 5.51 2.55
CA PRO A 50 -9.55 6.77 2.23
C PRO A 50 -8.81 7.59 1.16
N ASN A 51 -7.54 7.26 0.89
CA ASN A 51 -6.75 7.79 -0.22
C ASN A 51 -5.77 6.69 -0.67
N PRO A 52 -6.02 6.00 -1.81
CA PRO A 52 -5.27 4.80 -2.18
C PRO A 52 -3.89 5.10 -2.78
N VAL A 53 -3.02 5.73 -1.97
CA VAL A 53 -1.61 6.02 -2.24
C VAL A 53 -0.84 6.04 -0.93
N CYS A 54 0.40 5.55 -0.92
CA CYS A 54 1.16 5.25 0.30
C CYS A 54 1.25 6.44 1.29
N ILE A 55 1.82 7.59 0.90
CA ILE A 55 2.02 8.72 1.81
C ILE A 55 0.69 9.27 2.33
N PRO A 56 -0.31 9.60 1.48
CA PRO A 56 -1.63 10.02 1.95
C PRO A 56 -2.30 9.00 2.89
N ALA A 57 -2.37 7.73 2.49
CA ALA A 57 -3.01 6.67 3.28
C ALA A 57 -2.38 6.51 4.67
N ARG A 58 -1.04 6.52 4.73
CA ARG A 58 -0.30 6.40 5.99
C ARG A 58 -0.47 7.63 6.88
N HIS A 59 -0.63 8.82 6.31
CA HIS A 59 -0.95 10.03 7.09
C HIS A 59 -2.42 10.08 7.52
N ASN A 60 -3.36 9.54 6.73
CA ASN A 60 -4.72 9.30 7.17
C ASN A 60 -4.74 8.39 8.42
N LEU A 61 -4.03 7.27 8.36
CA LEU A 61 -3.90 6.34 9.48
C LEU A 61 -3.22 6.99 10.68
N LEU A 62 -2.13 7.71 10.47
CA LEU A 62 -1.31 8.32 11.53
C LEU A 62 -2.07 9.39 12.32
N THR A 63 -2.87 10.21 11.63
CA THR A 63 -3.53 11.39 12.21
C THR A 63 -5.03 11.23 12.41
N GLY A 64 -5.66 10.20 11.82
CA GLY A 64 -7.11 10.03 11.76
C GLY A 64 -7.82 11.08 10.88
N LEU A 65 -7.06 11.91 10.15
CA LEU A 65 -7.55 13.04 9.36
C LEU A 65 -7.35 12.82 7.85
N THR A 66 -8.10 13.53 7.02
CA THR A 66 -7.96 13.50 5.55
C THR A 66 -6.91 14.48 5.06
N ALA A 67 -6.58 14.42 3.77
CA ALA A 67 -5.66 15.32 3.08
C ALA A 67 -5.98 16.80 3.29
N ARG A 68 -7.24 17.14 3.62
CA ARG A 68 -7.68 18.48 4.01
C ARG A 68 -6.87 19.10 5.14
N HIS A 69 -6.35 18.28 6.07
CA HIS A 69 -5.64 18.71 7.27
C HIS A 69 -4.14 18.45 7.20
N HIS A 70 -3.74 17.23 6.81
CA HIS A 70 -2.32 16.89 6.74
C HIS A 70 -1.62 17.33 5.43
N GLY A 71 -2.39 17.69 4.38
CA GLY A 71 -1.87 18.29 3.16
C GLY A 71 -1.28 17.31 2.14
N PHE A 72 -1.26 16.01 2.42
CA PHE A 72 -0.80 14.99 1.49
C PHE A 72 -1.97 14.48 0.64
N ASP A 73 -1.95 14.79 -0.63
CA ASP A 73 -2.93 14.40 -1.64
C ASP A 73 -2.33 13.46 -2.71
N ASP A 74 -0.99 13.33 -2.73
CA ASP A 74 -0.21 12.38 -3.54
C ASP A 74 1.11 12.05 -2.82
N ASN A 75 1.92 11.16 -3.41
CA ASN A 75 3.30 10.94 -3.00
C ASN A 75 4.18 12.10 -3.51
N TYR A 76 4.88 12.75 -2.59
CA TYR A 76 5.80 13.85 -2.89
C TYR A 76 7.20 13.46 -2.45
N PHE A 77 8.15 13.48 -3.39
CA PHE A 77 9.55 13.09 -3.17
C PHE A 77 10.53 14.21 -3.51
N GLY A 78 11.74 14.11 -2.98
CA GLY A 78 12.83 15.03 -3.31
C GLY A 78 12.48 16.49 -3.02
N ALA A 79 12.63 17.37 -4.01
CA ALA A 79 12.37 18.80 -3.87
C ALA A 79 10.89 19.17 -3.63
N GLU A 80 9.97 18.27 -3.97
CA GLU A 80 8.53 18.43 -3.76
C GLU A 80 8.06 17.85 -2.42
N ALA A 81 8.95 17.22 -1.65
CA ALA A 81 8.61 16.60 -0.38
C ALA A 81 7.98 17.62 0.57
N LYS A 82 6.79 17.29 1.08
CA LYS A 82 6.08 18.07 2.09
C LYS A 82 6.35 17.48 3.47
N ALA A 83 6.26 18.27 4.51
CA ALA A 83 6.29 17.77 5.89
C ALA A 83 4.89 17.75 6.46
N CYS A 84 4.50 16.66 7.13
CA CYS A 84 3.28 16.64 7.92
C CYS A 84 3.35 17.74 9.00
N PRO A 85 2.30 18.57 9.14
CA PRO A 85 2.31 19.62 10.14
C PRO A 85 2.54 19.07 11.56
N TYR A 86 3.51 19.65 12.28
CA TYR A 86 3.89 19.19 13.63
C TYR A 86 2.81 19.40 14.68
N TYR A 87 1.87 20.29 14.43
CA TYR A 87 0.74 20.55 15.35
C TYR A 87 -0.40 19.54 15.23
N LEU A 88 -0.38 18.66 14.22
CA LEU A 88 -1.38 17.60 14.11
C LEU A 88 -1.03 16.47 15.07
N PRO A 89 -1.94 16.10 15.99
CA PRO A 89 -1.74 14.93 16.83
C PRO A 89 -1.64 13.67 16.00
N THR A 90 -0.73 12.79 16.38
CA THR A 90 -0.58 11.46 15.82
C THR A 90 -0.91 10.42 16.87
N PHE A 91 -1.48 9.27 16.49
CA PHE A 91 -1.82 8.26 17.50
C PHE A 91 -0.58 7.75 18.29
N PRO A 92 0.63 7.60 17.70
CA PRO A 92 1.80 7.23 18.48
C PRO A 92 2.16 8.27 19.54
N GLN A 93 2.09 9.58 19.19
CA GLN A 93 2.35 10.64 20.15
C GLN A 93 1.37 10.60 21.32
N VAL A 94 0.07 10.48 21.03
CA VAL A 94 -0.96 10.47 22.09
C VAL A 94 -0.82 9.23 22.99
N LEU A 95 -0.50 8.08 22.41
CA LEU A 95 -0.23 6.85 23.15
C LEU A 95 1.04 6.99 24.01
N ASN A 96 2.11 7.57 23.47
CA ASN A 96 3.36 7.83 24.19
C ASN A 96 3.12 8.76 25.39
N ASP A 97 2.45 9.89 25.16
CA ASP A 97 2.04 10.82 26.24
C ASP A 97 1.14 10.13 27.27
N GLY A 98 0.37 9.12 26.84
CA GLY A 98 -0.44 8.26 27.70
C GLY A 98 0.34 7.17 28.45
N GLY A 99 1.67 7.05 28.25
CA GLY A 99 2.55 6.10 28.93
C GLY A 99 2.71 4.75 28.23
N TYR A 100 2.45 4.68 26.94
CA TYR A 100 2.83 3.55 26.08
C TYR A 100 4.29 3.71 25.66
N GLU A 101 5.01 2.59 25.55
CA GLU A 101 6.25 2.52 24.77
C GLU A 101 5.88 2.35 23.31
N THR A 102 6.40 3.21 22.42
CA THR A 102 5.98 3.26 21.01
C THR A 102 7.13 2.99 20.08
N ILE A 103 6.94 2.01 19.18
CA ILE A 103 7.97 1.60 18.22
C ILE A 103 7.39 1.39 16.81
N ALA A 104 8.10 1.92 15.81
CA ALA A 104 7.86 1.66 14.40
C ALA A 104 9.03 0.89 13.80
N ILE A 105 8.72 -0.17 13.04
CA ILE A 105 9.71 -1.04 12.37
C ILE A 105 9.28 -1.26 10.92
N GLY A 106 10.16 -0.96 9.97
CA GLY A 106 9.92 -1.16 8.55
C GLY A 106 9.41 0.08 7.84
N LYS A 107 8.61 -0.11 6.79
CA LYS A 107 8.12 1.00 5.95
C LYS A 107 7.06 1.82 6.68
N MET A 108 7.41 3.05 6.98
CA MET A 108 6.47 4.06 7.49
C MET A 108 6.13 5.11 6.44
N HIS A 109 7.07 5.44 5.57
CA HIS A 109 6.92 6.42 4.48
C HIS A 109 6.49 7.80 5.00
N PHE A 110 7.01 8.18 6.17
CA PHE A 110 6.78 9.49 6.76
C PHE A 110 7.57 10.57 6.01
N GLN A 111 7.12 11.80 6.11
CA GLN A 111 7.80 12.93 5.50
C GLN A 111 8.13 13.98 6.58
N PRO A 112 9.42 14.33 6.76
CA PRO A 112 10.61 13.69 6.19
C PRO A 112 10.82 12.25 6.69
N GLU A 113 11.57 11.43 5.95
CA GLU A 113 11.73 9.97 6.14
C GLU A 113 12.07 9.55 7.58
N ARG A 114 13.01 10.24 8.22
CA ARG A 114 13.43 9.96 9.63
C ARG A 114 12.60 10.68 10.68
N ARG A 115 11.40 11.17 10.34
CA ARG A 115 10.52 11.79 11.34
C ARG A 115 9.99 10.74 12.31
N ALA A 116 10.25 10.92 13.59
CA ALA A 116 9.79 10.00 14.64
C ALA A 116 8.26 9.95 14.79
N ALA A 117 7.54 11.00 14.39
CA ALA A 117 6.05 11.07 14.40
C ALA A 117 5.39 10.65 15.71
N GLY A 118 6.09 10.76 16.85
CA GLY A 118 5.62 10.36 18.17
C GLY A 118 6.08 8.98 18.64
N PHE A 119 6.88 8.27 17.84
CA PHE A 119 7.50 7.01 18.26
C PHE A 119 8.76 7.25 19.11
N ASP A 120 8.95 6.45 20.17
CA ASP A 120 10.19 6.41 20.97
C ASP A 120 11.35 5.77 20.18
N TYR A 121 11.03 4.71 19.42
CA TYR A 121 11.99 3.98 18.59
C TYR A 121 11.49 3.88 17.16
N PHE A 122 12.40 4.11 16.22
CA PHE A 122 12.09 4.05 14.80
C PHE A 122 13.22 3.35 14.03
N LEU A 123 12.94 2.13 13.56
CA LEU A 123 13.83 1.36 12.69
C LEU A 123 13.30 1.47 11.24
N ASN A 124 13.90 2.36 10.47
CA ASN A 124 13.44 2.70 9.12
C ASN A 124 13.85 1.65 8.08
N MET A 125 12.90 1.29 7.24
CA MET A 125 13.13 0.58 5.98
C MET A 125 12.28 1.29 4.91
N ASP A 126 12.87 2.22 4.20
CA ASP A 126 12.15 2.97 3.17
C ASP A 126 12.17 2.22 1.83
N GLU A 127 11.14 2.44 1.04
CA GLU A 127 11.05 1.94 -0.33
C GLU A 127 12.15 2.55 -1.22
N LEU A 128 12.47 3.82 -0.99
CA LEU A 128 13.41 4.62 -1.76
C LEU A 128 14.34 5.40 -0.82
N PRO A 129 15.21 4.74 -0.03
CA PRO A 129 16.11 5.44 0.86
C PRO A 129 17.06 6.36 0.05
N ARG A 130 17.18 7.63 0.46
CA ARG A 130 18.04 8.60 -0.24
C ARG A 130 19.51 8.30 -0.03
N ILE A 131 19.86 7.95 1.19
CA ILE A 131 21.21 7.65 1.62
C ILE A 131 21.15 6.36 2.42
N ARG A 132 22.13 5.48 2.24
CA ARG A 132 22.22 4.20 2.96
C ARG A 132 22.16 4.39 4.47
N GLU A 133 22.88 5.37 4.99
CA GLU A 133 23.01 5.66 6.42
C GLU A 133 21.70 6.17 7.06
N GLU A 134 20.74 6.59 6.26
CA GLU A 134 19.41 7.00 6.72
C GLU A 134 18.41 5.83 6.76
N ASP A 135 18.81 4.63 6.29
CA ASP A 135 17.96 3.45 6.25
C ASP A 135 18.57 2.31 7.04
N ASP A 136 17.87 1.87 8.09
CA ASP A 136 18.39 0.85 9.04
C ASP A 136 18.47 -0.53 8.37
N TYR A 137 17.59 -0.84 7.40
CA TYR A 137 17.67 -2.08 6.64
C TYR A 137 18.85 -2.08 5.66
N ALA A 138 19.07 -0.99 4.95
CA ALA A 138 20.21 -0.87 4.04
C ALA A 138 21.54 -0.97 4.80
N MET A 139 21.63 -0.39 6.00
CA MET A 139 22.80 -0.56 6.89
C MET A 139 22.94 -1.99 7.38
N TYR A 140 21.84 -2.68 7.74
CA TYR A 140 21.86 -4.09 8.05
C TYR A 140 22.40 -4.95 6.90
N LEU A 141 21.95 -4.70 5.66
CA LEU A 141 22.46 -5.41 4.49
C LEU A 141 23.96 -5.17 4.27
N LYS A 142 24.45 -3.94 4.49
CA LYS A 142 25.87 -3.63 4.44
C LYS A 142 26.68 -4.48 5.45
N GLU A 143 26.17 -4.59 6.69
CA GLU A 143 26.80 -5.43 7.73
C GLU A 143 26.80 -6.92 7.39
N LYS A 144 25.79 -7.39 6.63
CA LYS A 144 25.67 -8.77 6.16
C LYS A 144 26.47 -9.06 4.89
N GLY A 145 27.21 -8.10 4.35
CA GLY A 145 28.04 -8.27 3.16
C GLY A 145 27.35 -7.91 1.83
N TYR A 146 26.12 -7.37 1.87
CA TYR A 146 25.36 -6.93 0.69
C TYR A 146 25.44 -5.42 0.45
N GLY A 147 26.46 -4.75 1.03
CA GLY A 147 26.63 -3.30 0.90
C GLY A 147 27.01 -2.83 -0.52
N HIS A 148 27.39 -3.74 -1.39
CA HIS A 148 27.68 -3.49 -2.80
C HIS A 148 26.42 -3.34 -3.67
N LEU A 149 25.26 -3.83 -3.22
CA LEU A 149 24.01 -3.71 -3.98
C LEU A 149 23.50 -2.27 -3.99
N GLN A 150 23.08 -1.81 -5.18
CA GLN A 150 22.41 -0.53 -5.38
C GLN A 150 20.93 -0.60 -5.04
N SER A 151 20.31 -1.75 -5.27
CA SER A 151 18.86 -1.98 -5.14
C SER A 151 18.57 -2.94 -4.00
N VAL A 152 18.22 -2.39 -2.83
CA VAL A 152 17.97 -3.21 -1.61
C VAL A 152 16.58 -3.86 -1.58
N HIS A 153 15.67 -3.43 -2.43
CA HIS A 153 14.30 -3.94 -2.56
C HIS A 153 13.98 -4.36 -4.00
N GLY A 154 14.92 -5.02 -4.67
CA GLY A 154 14.80 -5.40 -6.07
C GLY A 154 15.13 -4.28 -7.06
N VAL A 155 15.49 -4.68 -8.27
CA VAL A 155 15.88 -3.78 -9.35
C VAL A 155 14.66 -2.97 -9.81
N ARG A 156 14.76 -1.64 -9.76
CA ARG A 156 13.63 -0.75 -10.09
C ARG A 156 13.62 -0.36 -11.56
N THR A 157 14.45 0.45 -12.01
CA THR A 157 14.56 1.00 -13.37
C THR A 157 13.67 0.30 -14.42
N CYS A 158 14.23 -0.57 -15.25
CA CYS A 158 13.50 -1.31 -16.28
C CYS A 158 12.73 -2.54 -15.77
N LEU A 159 12.90 -2.94 -14.52
CA LEU A 159 12.28 -4.12 -13.92
C LEU A 159 11.23 -3.80 -12.84
N TYR A 160 10.87 -2.55 -12.61
CA TYR A 160 10.01 -2.15 -11.51
C TYR A 160 8.72 -2.98 -11.39
N MET A 161 8.01 -3.18 -12.50
CA MET A 161 6.78 -3.97 -12.54
C MET A 161 6.99 -5.37 -13.14
N GLN A 162 8.23 -5.74 -13.49
CA GLN A 162 8.51 -7.03 -14.12
C GLN A 162 8.86 -8.10 -13.10
N PRO A 163 8.66 -9.39 -13.45
CA PRO A 163 9.11 -10.51 -12.64
C PRO A 163 10.60 -10.48 -12.41
N GLN A 164 11.01 -10.66 -11.16
CA GLN A 164 12.41 -10.73 -10.80
C GLN A 164 12.62 -11.55 -9.52
N ARG A 165 13.84 -12.02 -9.32
CA ARG A 165 14.26 -12.72 -8.12
C ARG A 165 15.02 -11.77 -7.21
N SER A 166 14.81 -11.88 -5.90
CA SER A 166 15.57 -11.11 -4.92
C SER A 166 17.06 -11.41 -5.01
N LEU A 167 17.87 -10.36 -4.91
CA LEU A 167 19.34 -10.45 -4.88
C LEU A 167 19.87 -10.80 -3.48
N VAL A 168 19.00 -10.79 -2.48
CA VAL A 168 19.33 -11.21 -1.11
C VAL A 168 18.57 -12.49 -0.74
N PRO A 169 19.15 -13.37 0.09
CA PRO A 169 18.51 -14.62 0.49
C PRO A 169 17.31 -14.36 1.41
N PRO A 170 16.40 -15.35 1.57
CA PRO A 170 15.14 -15.18 2.32
C PRO A 170 15.35 -14.66 3.76
N GLU A 171 16.39 -15.09 4.45
CA GLU A 171 16.70 -14.70 5.83
C GLU A 171 17.18 -13.25 5.97
N HIS A 172 17.64 -12.64 4.90
CA HIS A 172 18.07 -11.23 4.87
C HIS A 172 17.10 -10.31 4.12
N HIS A 173 16.06 -10.87 3.51
CA HIS A 173 15.06 -10.08 2.81
C HIS A 173 14.32 -9.12 3.74
N GLY A 174 13.90 -7.94 3.23
CA GLY A 174 13.25 -6.89 4.03
C GLY A 174 12.07 -7.38 4.87
N SER A 175 11.24 -8.29 4.34
CA SER A 175 10.14 -8.87 5.13
C SER A 175 10.64 -9.71 6.32
N ALA A 176 11.73 -10.46 6.18
CA ALA A 176 12.33 -11.21 7.27
C ALA A 176 12.95 -10.26 8.31
N TRP A 177 13.62 -9.20 7.86
CA TRP A 177 14.21 -8.20 8.74
C TRP A 177 13.16 -7.51 9.62
N VAL A 178 12.00 -7.11 9.06
CA VAL A 178 10.90 -6.52 9.84
C VAL A 178 10.43 -7.48 10.94
N ALA A 179 10.25 -8.76 10.59
CA ALA A 179 9.82 -9.76 11.58
C ALA A 179 10.89 -9.97 12.67
N ASP A 180 12.17 -10.08 12.29
CA ASP A 180 13.28 -10.24 13.24
C ASP A 180 13.36 -9.08 14.23
N ARG A 181 13.29 -7.84 13.74
CA ARG A 181 13.31 -6.65 14.62
C ARG A 181 12.10 -6.59 15.55
N ALA A 182 10.90 -6.93 15.04
CA ALA A 182 9.69 -7.00 15.86
C ALA A 182 9.80 -8.08 16.96
N ILE A 183 10.32 -9.26 16.62
CA ILE A 183 10.54 -10.38 17.57
C ILE A 183 11.57 -9.96 18.63
N GLU A 184 12.68 -9.39 18.24
CA GLU A 184 13.72 -8.91 19.18
C GLU A 184 13.14 -7.90 20.17
N TYR A 185 12.32 -6.94 19.70
CA TYR A 185 11.66 -5.99 20.57
C TYR A 185 10.73 -6.69 21.57
N LEU A 186 9.86 -7.58 21.10
CA LEU A 186 8.92 -8.32 21.96
C LEU A 186 9.66 -9.17 23.02
N GLU A 187 10.74 -9.84 22.63
CA GLU A 187 11.56 -10.65 23.55
C GLU A 187 12.31 -9.81 24.59
N ALA A 188 12.78 -8.63 24.20
CA ALA A 188 13.49 -7.73 25.10
C ALA A 188 12.55 -7.10 26.14
N THR A 189 11.37 -6.65 25.71
CA THR A 189 10.42 -5.92 26.59
C THR A 189 9.49 -6.85 27.34
N LYS A 190 9.06 -7.96 26.74
CA LYS A 190 8.13 -8.95 27.32
C LYS A 190 6.83 -8.31 27.82
N GLY A 191 6.40 -7.22 27.21
CA GLY A 191 5.16 -6.51 27.59
C GLY A 191 5.17 -5.94 29.02
N ARG A 192 6.33 -5.58 29.56
CA ARG A 192 6.43 -4.96 30.90
C ARG A 192 5.75 -3.60 31.00
N THR A 193 5.72 -2.87 29.90
CA THR A 193 4.99 -1.62 29.71
C THR A 193 4.01 -1.83 28.58
N PRO A 194 2.79 -1.28 28.61
CA PRO A 194 1.92 -1.30 27.44
C PRO A 194 2.66 -0.71 26.24
N PHE A 195 2.58 -1.37 25.10
CA PHE A 195 3.31 -0.94 23.92
C PHE A 195 2.41 -0.73 22.71
N LEU A 196 2.84 0.15 21.81
CA LEU A 196 2.44 0.22 20.42
C LEU A 196 3.61 -0.26 19.57
N LEU A 197 3.44 -1.38 18.87
CA LEU A 197 4.37 -1.85 17.86
C LEU A 197 3.70 -1.77 16.47
N TRP A 198 4.26 -0.94 15.58
CA TRP A 198 3.85 -0.90 14.17
C TRP A 198 4.91 -1.61 13.32
N ALA A 199 4.58 -2.79 12.78
CA ALA A 199 5.41 -3.55 11.85
C ALA A 199 4.93 -3.30 10.41
N GLY A 200 5.71 -2.56 9.62
CA GLY A 200 5.39 -2.15 8.25
C GLY A 200 6.20 -2.93 7.21
N PHE A 201 5.55 -3.83 6.48
CA PHE A 201 6.15 -4.59 5.39
C PHE A 201 6.06 -3.82 4.07
N ILE A 202 7.13 -3.85 3.26
CA ILE A 202 7.08 -3.32 1.88
C ILE A 202 6.32 -4.29 0.98
N HIS A 203 6.57 -5.61 1.08
CA HIS A 203 5.83 -6.59 0.29
C HIS A 203 4.31 -6.53 0.58
N PRO A 204 3.49 -6.70 -0.49
CA PRO A 204 3.80 -7.06 -1.88
C PRO A 204 4.01 -5.87 -2.85
N HIS A 205 4.32 -4.66 -2.38
CA HIS A 205 4.65 -3.51 -3.24
C HIS A 205 5.81 -3.86 -4.21
N PRO A 206 5.74 -3.47 -5.50
CA PRO A 206 6.85 -3.69 -6.42
C PRO A 206 8.13 -2.93 -6.02
N PRO A 207 9.32 -3.40 -6.41
CA PRO A 207 9.59 -4.52 -7.31
C PRO A 207 9.15 -5.86 -6.75
N PHE A 208 8.80 -6.80 -7.65
CA PHE A 208 8.38 -8.13 -7.24
C PHE A 208 9.61 -9.04 -7.08
N ASP A 209 10.49 -8.70 -6.16
CA ASP A 209 11.76 -9.35 -5.87
C ASP A 209 11.56 -10.53 -4.90
N ILE A 210 11.10 -11.64 -5.44
CA ILE A 210 10.72 -12.77 -4.61
C ILE A 210 11.95 -13.56 -4.16
N PRO A 211 12.08 -13.87 -2.83
CA PRO A 211 13.18 -14.67 -2.32
C PRO A 211 13.21 -16.08 -2.91
N GLU A 212 14.41 -16.64 -3.00
CA GLU A 212 14.62 -18.00 -3.48
C GLU A 212 13.74 -19.03 -2.76
N GLY A 213 13.11 -19.91 -3.55
CA GLY A 213 12.22 -20.97 -3.07
C GLY A 213 10.76 -20.56 -2.91
N TRP A 214 10.41 -19.29 -3.09
CA TRP A 214 9.02 -18.80 -3.04
C TRP A 214 8.44 -18.47 -4.41
N GLU A 215 9.26 -18.34 -5.44
CA GLU A 215 8.92 -17.84 -6.75
C GLU A 215 7.89 -18.70 -7.52
N ASP A 216 7.84 -20.00 -7.31
CA ASP A 216 6.97 -20.93 -8.04
C ASP A 216 5.71 -21.38 -7.25
N LEU A 217 5.45 -20.78 -6.08
CA LEU A 217 4.35 -21.19 -5.21
C LEU A 217 2.97 -21.13 -5.90
N TYR A 218 2.79 -20.16 -6.79
CA TYR A 218 1.52 -19.89 -7.48
C TYR A 218 1.55 -20.13 -8.99
N LYS A 219 2.60 -20.73 -9.52
CA LYS A 219 2.73 -20.97 -10.96
C LYS A 219 1.52 -21.71 -11.53
N GLY A 220 0.83 -21.07 -12.49
CA GLY A 220 -0.38 -21.60 -13.13
C GLY A 220 -1.63 -21.67 -12.24
N LYS A 221 -1.68 -20.94 -11.10
CA LYS A 221 -2.79 -21.03 -10.13
C LYS A 221 -3.56 -19.74 -9.94
N ILE A 222 -3.10 -18.64 -10.50
CA ILE A 222 -3.71 -17.32 -10.27
C ILE A 222 -4.81 -17.03 -11.30
N PRO A 223 -5.99 -16.53 -10.87
CA PRO A 223 -7.04 -16.12 -11.79
C PRO A 223 -6.58 -15.03 -12.75
N ALA A 224 -7.08 -15.06 -13.98
CA ALA A 224 -6.87 -14.00 -14.94
C ALA A 224 -7.46 -12.67 -14.45
N PRO A 225 -6.86 -11.51 -14.79
CA PRO A 225 -7.39 -10.21 -14.42
C PRO A 225 -8.72 -9.91 -15.12
N ALA A 226 -9.57 -9.13 -14.47
CA ALA A 226 -10.81 -8.64 -15.04
C ALA A 226 -10.52 -7.68 -16.22
N LYS A 227 -11.40 -7.69 -17.24
CA LYS A 227 -11.27 -6.81 -18.41
C LYS A 227 -12.34 -5.72 -18.37
N SER A 228 -11.96 -4.49 -18.72
CA SER A 228 -12.94 -3.40 -18.86
C SER A 228 -13.86 -3.67 -20.06
N LYS A 229 -15.15 -3.35 -19.87
CA LYS A 229 -16.20 -3.44 -20.91
C LYS A 229 -16.69 -2.08 -21.37
N THR A 230 -16.23 -1.01 -20.72
CA THR A 230 -16.52 0.38 -21.04
C THR A 230 -15.23 1.19 -21.04
N PRO A 231 -15.16 2.36 -21.67
CA PRO A 231 -13.98 3.22 -21.63
C PRO A 231 -13.57 3.56 -20.20
N LEU A 232 -12.26 3.63 -20.00
CA LEU A 232 -11.64 4.00 -18.73
C LEU A 232 -11.56 5.52 -18.59
N SER A 233 -11.36 6.02 -17.38
CA SER A 233 -10.98 7.42 -17.15
C SER A 233 -9.58 7.70 -17.71
N ALA A 234 -9.28 8.96 -18.01
CA ALA A 234 -7.96 9.34 -18.51
C ALA A 234 -6.82 8.96 -17.54
N LEU A 235 -7.07 9.00 -16.23
CA LEU A 235 -6.09 8.56 -15.22
C LEU A 235 -5.87 7.02 -15.28
N ALA A 236 -6.93 6.25 -15.48
CA ALA A 236 -6.81 4.80 -15.64
C ALA A 236 -6.11 4.42 -16.96
N GLU A 237 -6.33 5.16 -18.04
CA GLU A 237 -5.58 4.99 -19.30
C GLU A 237 -4.08 5.30 -19.13
N GLU A 238 -3.69 6.22 -18.26
CA GLU A 238 -2.28 6.42 -17.91
C GLU A 238 -1.70 5.21 -17.18
N ASN A 239 -2.41 4.70 -16.17
CA ASN A 239 -1.97 3.50 -15.44
C ASN A 239 -1.90 2.25 -16.31
N LYS A 240 -2.73 2.16 -17.34
CA LYS A 240 -2.70 1.09 -18.33
C LYS A 240 -1.38 1.04 -19.11
N GLN A 241 -0.76 2.20 -19.36
CA GLN A 241 0.48 2.29 -20.13
C GLN A 241 1.64 1.52 -19.47
N LEU A 242 1.64 1.37 -18.13
CA LEU A 242 2.65 0.57 -17.41
C LEU A 242 2.70 -0.89 -17.87
N GLY A 243 1.58 -1.47 -18.26
CA GLY A 243 1.49 -2.86 -18.71
C GLY A 243 1.45 -3.03 -20.23
N CYS A 244 1.51 -1.97 -21.04
CA CYS A 244 1.38 -2.07 -22.49
C CYS A 244 2.52 -2.82 -23.15
N ALA A 245 3.72 -2.82 -22.55
CA ALA A 245 4.90 -3.52 -23.05
C ALA A 245 4.93 -5.01 -22.66
N PHE A 246 4.01 -5.47 -21.79
CA PHE A 246 4.01 -6.84 -21.29
C PHE A 246 3.09 -7.72 -22.11
N ASP A 247 3.58 -8.88 -22.53
CA ASP A 247 2.73 -9.93 -23.07
C ASP A 247 1.94 -10.65 -21.96
N ASP A 248 1.04 -11.56 -22.34
CA ASP A 248 0.16 -12.22 -21.39
C ASP A 248 0.91 -13.18 -20.44
N GLU A 249 2.06 -13.72 -20.87
CA GLU A 249 2.90 -14.57 -20.03
C GLU A 249 3.55 -13.75 -18.91
N VAL A 250 4.15 -12.60 -19.26
CA VAL A 250 4.71 -11.66 -18.27
C VAL A 250 3.63 -11.16 -17.32
N LYS A 251 2.46 -10.76 -17.83
CA LYS A 251 1.33 -10.32 -16.99
C LYS A 251 0.87 -11.38 -16.00
N THR A 252 0.81 -12.64 -16.44
CA THR A 252 0.47 -13.76 -15.56
C THR A 252 1.54 -13.95 -14.49
N ARG A 253 2.81 -13.91 -14.87
CA ARG A 253 3.93 -14.10 -13.94
C ARG A 253 4.00 -13.00 -12.89
N ILE A 254 3.73 -11.74 -13.24
CA ILE A 254 3.62 -10.63 -12.30
C ILE A 254 2.61 -10.96 -11.18
N ARG A 255 1.42 -11.46 -11.53
CA ARG A 255 0.37 -11.82 -10.55
C ARG A 255 0.80 -12.99 -9.67
N GLU A 256 1.51 -13.98 -10.23
CA GLU A 256 2.03 -15.12 -9.47
C GLU A 256 3.07 -14.67 -8.43
N LEU A 257 4.00 -13.81 -8.82
CA LEU A 257 5.02 -13.30 -7.91
C LEU A 257 4.43 -12.36 -6.85
N TYR A 258 3.47 -11.52 -7.21
CA TYR A 258 2.73 -10.74 -6.23
C TYR A 258 2.07 -11.63 -5.15
N ALA A 259 1.43 -12.73 -5.56
CA ALA A 259 0.84 -13.68 -4.63
C ALA A 259 1.92 -14.38 -3.77
N SER A 260 3.08 -14.68 -4.35
CA SER A 260 4.22 -15.24 -3.61
C SER A 260 4.78 -14.25 -2.58
N ALA A 261 4.87 -12.96 -2.91
CA ALA A 261 5.25 -11.90 -1.98
C ALA A 261 4.30 -11.82 -0.78
N VAL A 262 2.99 -11.92 -1.04
CA VAL A 262 1.97 -11.96 0.03
C VAL A 262 2.17 -13.16 0.94
N SER A 263 2.38 -14.36 0.39
CA SER A 263 2.60 -15.57 1.22
C SER A 263 3.92 -15.53 1.98
N PHE A 264 4.95 -14.92 1.43
CA PHE A 264 6.21 -14.72 2.15
C PHE A 264 6.04 -13.72 3.30
N ALA A 265 5.30 -12.64 3.11
CA ALA A 265 4.95 -11.71 4.18
C ALA A 265 4.07 -12.39 5.25
N ASP A 266 3.08 -13.20 4.86
CA ASP A 266 2.25 -14.00 5.78
C ASP A 266 3.10 -14.91 6.68
N TYR A 267 4.09 -15.59 6.10
CA TYR A 267 5.01 -16.43 6.87
C TYR A 267 5.77 -15.60 7.93
N GLN A 268 6.27 -14.43 7.57
CA GLN A 268 6.97 -13.55 8.50
C GLN A 268 6.03 -12.98 9.59
N ILE A 269 4.80 -12.64 9.23
CA ILE A 269 3.75 -12.23 10.17
C ILE A 269 3.46 -13.36 11.17
N GLY A 270 3.39 -14.61 10.70
CA GLY A 270 3.22 -15.78 11.56
C GLY A 270 4.28 -15.87 12.66
N ARG A 271 5.55 -15.60 12.34
CA ARG A 271 6.65 -15.59 13.32
C ARG A 271 6.44 -14.55 14.43
N ILE A 272 5.90 -13.38 14.09
CA ILE A 272 5.58 -12.34 15.09
C ILE A 272 4.42 -12.81 15.97
N LEU A 273 3.33 -13.34 15.38
CA LEU A 273 2.17 -13.85 16.12
C LEU A 273 2.56 -15.00 17.07
N ASP A 274 3.35 -15.96 16.58
CA ASP A 274 3.85 -17.08 17.41
C ASP A 274 4.72 -16.57 18.58
N THR A 275 5.40 -15.45 18.41
CA THR A 275 6.17 -14.82 19.50
C THR A 275 5.26 -14.21 20.56
N LEU A 276 4.16 -13.56 20.18
CA LEU A 276 3.15 -13.09 21.14
C LEU A 276 2.59 -14.27 21.95
N ASP A 277 2.26 -15.39 21.29
CA ASP A 277 1.72 -16.58 21.94
C ASP A 277 2.74 -17.19 22.92
N ARG A 278 3.99 -17.35 22.48
CA ARG A 278 5.10 -17.87 23.31
C ARG A 278 5.38 -17.00 24.53
N LEU A 279 5.27 -15.70 24.39
CA LEU A 279 5.47 -14.74 25.48
C LEU A 279 4.20 -14.53 26.34
N LYS A 280 3.08 -15.18 26.00
CA LYS A 280 1.78 -15.07 26.67
C LYS A 280 1.23 -13.62 26.68
N LEU A 281 1.47 -12.90 25.60
CA LEU A 281 1.00 -11.52 25.42
C LEU A 281 -0.34 -11.44 24.65
N THR A 282 -0.77 -12.53 24.01
CA THR A 282 -1.94 -12.60 23.12
C THR A 282 -3.21 -12.11 23.77
N GLU A 283 -3.47 -12.53 25.03
CA GLU A 283 -4.72 -12.20 25.74
C GLU A 283 -4.90 -10.70 26.02
N ASN A 284 -3.82 -9.93 26.11
CA ASN A 284 -3.84 -8.50 26.35
C ASN A 284 -3.24 -7.69 25.20
N THR A 285 -3.37 -8.17 23.97
CA THR A 285 -2.86 -7.48 22.79
C THR A 285 -3.96 -7.33 21.73
N LEU A 286 -4.28 -6.07 21.40
CA LEU A 286 -5.03 -5.74 20.20
C LEU A 286 -4.11 -5.88 18.99
N VAL A 287 -4.38 -6.85 18.13
CA VAL A 287 -3.67 -7.04 16.86
C VAL A 287 -4.54 -6.55 15.72
N VAL A 288 -4.03 -5.62 14.91
CA VAL A 288 -4.67 -5.14 13.68
C VAL A 288 -3.75 -5.43 12.51
N PHE A 289 -4.21 -6.24 11.56
CA PHE A 289 -3.58 -6.46 10.27
C PHE A 289 -4.35 -5.72 9.19
N THR A 290 -3.64 -4.93 8.35
CA THR A 290 -4.25 -4.18 7.25
C THR A 290 -3.24 -3.83 6.16
N SER A 291 -3.66 -3.05 5.16
CA SER A 291 -2.83 -2.44 4.11
C SER A 291 -3.11 -0.94 4.05
N ASP A 292 -2.21 -0.19 3.44
CA ASP A 292 -2.43 1.23 3.14
C ASP A 292 -3.30 1.44 1.88
N HIS A 293 -3.15 0.59 0.86
CA HIS A 293 -3.98 0.55 -0.36
C HIS A 293 -3.78 -0.79 -1.08
N GLY A 294 -4.54 -1.02 -2.16
CA GLY A 294 -4.39 -2.18 -3.03
C GLY A 294 -3.51 -1.92 -4.25
N GLU A 295 -3.68 -2.76 -5.28
CA GLU A 295 -2.96 -2.78 -6.55
C GLU A 295 -3.90 -3.23 -7.66
N MET A 296 -3.93 -2.55 -8.81
CA MET A 296 -4.76 -2.97 -9.94
C MET A 296 -4.32 -4.30 -10.55
N LEU A 297 -3.02 -4.57 -10.57
CA LEU A 297 -2.40 -5.86 -10.93
C LEU A 297 -2.94 -6.47 -12.24
N GLY A 298 -3.19 -5.63 -13.25
CA GLY A 298 -3.73 -6.00 -14.55
C GLY A 298 -5.26 -6.01 -14.65
N ASP A 299 -6.00 -5.83 -13.53
CA ASP A 299 -7.44 -5.66 -13.61
C ASP A 299 -7.78 -4.39 -14.39
N LEU A 300 -8.79 -4.47 -15.26
CA LEU A 300 -9.17 -3.43 -16.21
C LEU A 300 -8.00 -3.00 -17.13
N ASP A 301 -7.04 -3.90 -17.37
CA ASP A 301 -5.77 -3.67 -18.07
C ASP A 301 -4.88 -2.59 -17.42
N THR A 302 -5.11 -2.24 -16.14
CA THR A 302 -4.39 -1.20 -15.40
C THR A 302 -3.46 -1.80 -14.33
N TYR A 303 -2.47 -1.01 -13.91
CA TYR A 303 -1.49 -1.40 -12.90
C TYR A 303 -1.34 -0.28 -11.87
N GLN A 304 -0.69 -0.59 -10.74
CA GLN A 304 -0.48 0.36 -9.66
C GLN A 304 -1.80 0.73 -8.92
N LYS A 305 -1.74 1.77 -8.17
CA LYS A 305 -2.75 2.39 -7.32
C LYS A 305 -3.30 3.67 -7.98
N PHE A 306 -3.75 4.63 -7.20
CA PHE A 306 -4.26 5.95 -7.61
C PHE A 306 -5.69 5.96 -8.15
N LEU A 307 -6.33 4.81 -8.27
CA LEU A 307 -7.63 4.64 -8.92
C LEU A 307 -8.74 4.36 -7.91
N PRO A 308 -10.00 4.70 -8.22
CA PRO A 308 -11.13 4.53 -7.30
C PRO A 308 -11.66 3.09 -7.20
N TYR A 309 -11.15 2.17 -8.02
CA TYR A 309 -11.61 0.79 -8.08
C TYR A 309 -11.26 0.00 -6.81
N ASP A 310 -12.08 -1.01 -6.48
CA ASP A 310 -11.86 -1.82 -5.27
C ASP A 310 -10.50 -2.52 -5.27
N ALA A 311 -9.97 -2.91 -6.42
CA ALA A 311 -8.62 -3.47 -6.53
C ALA A 311 -7.53 -2.52 -5.98
N SER A 312 -7.71 -1.20 -6.12
CA SER A 312 -6.80 -0.16 -5.60
C SER A 312 -7.19 0.35 -4.21
N ALA A 313 -8.49 0.50 -3.92
CA ALA A 313 -8.97 1.20 -2.73
C ALA A 313 -9.42 0.28 -1.60
N LYS A 314 -9.88 -0.95 -1.88
CA LYS A 314 -10.32 -1.91 -0.87
C LYS A 314 -9.13 -2.67 -0.31
N ILE A 315 -8.99 -2.68 1.00
CA ILE A 315 -7.87 -3.26 1.73
C ILE A 315 -8.33 -4.42 2.62
N PRO A 316 -7.47 -5.40 2.95
CA PRO A 316 -7.77 -6.35 4.02
C PRO A 316 -7.77 -5.62 5.37
N MET A 317 -8.64 -6.03 6.28
CA MET A 317 -8.57 -5.66 7.69
C MET A 317 -9.02 -6.82 8.55
N VAL A 318 -8.09 -7.34 9.34
CA VAL A 318 -8.30 -8.45 10.27
C VAL A 318 -7.88 -8.01 11.66
N VAL A 319 -8.73 -8.24 12.64
CA VAL A 319 -8.50 -7.78 14.02
C VAL A 319 -8.67 -8.93 14.98
N ARG A 320 -7.65 -9.17 15.82
CA ARG A 320 -7.75 -10.09 16.96
C ARG A 320 -7.65 -9.28 18.24
N TYR A 321 -8.66 -9.39 19.09
CA TYR A 321 -8.66 -8.80 20.41
C TYR A 321 -9.53 -9.65 21.36
N PRO A 322 -8.93 -10.56 22.11
CA PRO A 322 -9.66 -11.46 22.99
C PRO A 322 -10.59 -10.73 23.95
N GLY A 323 -11.83 -11.19 24.06
CA GLY A 323 -12.86 -10.55 24.89
C GLY A 323 -13.60 -9.36 24.25
N HIS A 324 -13.09 -8.77 23.17
CA HIS A 324 -13.69 -7.63 22.46
C HIS A 324 -14.27 -8.01 21.10
N VAL A 325 -13.68 -8.98 20.41
CA VAL A 325 -14.20 -9.56 19.17
C VAL A 325 -14.42 -11.07 19.35
N LYS A 326 -15.39 -11.62 18.62
CA LYS A 326 -15.66 -13.06 18.66
C LYS A 326 -14.76 -13.75 17.63
N PRO A 327 -14.15 -14.91 17.99
CA PRO A 327 -13.42 -15.71 17.03
C PRO A 327 -14.27 -16.08 15.80
N GLY A 328 -13.70 -15.86 14.59
CA GLY A 328 -14.35 -16.10 13.32
C GLY A 328 -15.47 -15.11 12.95
N GLU A 329 -15.58 -13.99 13.65
CA GLU A 329 -16.58 -12.96 13.35
C GLU A 329 -16.30 -12.28 12.01
N ARG A 330 -17.38 -11.93 11.30
CA ARG A 330 -17.31 -11.13 10.07
C ARG A 330 -18.21 -9.90 10.21
N ARG A 331 -17.66 -8.74 9.90
CA ARG A 331 -18.35 -7.45 10.00
C ARG A 331 -18.45 -6.81 8.64
N SER A 332 -19.67 -6.50 8.19
CA SER A 332 -19.92 -5.97 6.84
C SER A 332 -20.07 -4.45 6.78
N TYR A 333 -20.05 -3.73 7.90
CA TYR A 333 -20.10 -2.28 7.87
C TYR A 333 -18.77 -1.67 7.39
N PHE A 334 -18.84 -0.43 6.89
CA PHE A 334 -17.67 0.27 6.38
C PHE A 334 -16.70 0.67 7.49
N VAL A 335 -15.42 0.42 7.23
CA VAL A 335 -14.30 0.93 8.02
C VAL A 335 -13.21 1.44 7.08
N ASP A 336 -12.39 2.37 7.54
CA ASP A 336 -11.21 2.82 6.81
C ASP A 336 -10.04 3.17 7.75
N LEU A 337 -8.92 3.58 7.19
CA LEU A 337 -7.72 3.86 7.96
C LEU A 337 -7.86 5.02 8.94
N ASN A 338 -8.79 5.97 8.71
CA ASN A 338 -9.06 7.05 9.67
C ASN A 338 -9.69 6.54 10.98
N ASP A 339 -10.29 5.35 10.95
CA ASP A 339 -10.93 4.74 12.11
C ASP A 339 -9.93 4.19 13.13
N LEU A 340 -8.67 3.94 12.73
CA LEU A 340 -7.69 3.29 13.60
C LEU A 340 -7.18 4.21 14.71
N LEU A 341 -7.00 5.52 14.45
CA LEU A 341 -6.63 6.46 15.51
C LEU A 341 -7.67 6.47 16.65
N PRO A 342 -8.98 6.77 16.42
CA PRO A 342 -9.96 6.73 17.49
C PRO A 342 -10.07 5.33 18.13
N THR A 343 -9.89 4.25 17.38
CA THR A 343 -9.88 2.89 17.94
C THR A 343 -8.78 2.70 18.98
N PHE A 344 -7.55 3.05 18.63
CA PHE A 344 -6.40 2.86 19.52
C PHE A 344 -6.51 3.74 20.78
N LEU A 345 -7.01 4.97 20.64
CA LEU A 345 -7.18 5.87 21.77
C LEU A 345 -8.31 5.38 22.71
N ASP A 346 -9.44 4.96 22.17
CA ASP A 346 -10.56 4.43 22.96
C ASP A 346 -10.12 3.20 23.79
N GLU A 347 -9.40 2.24 23.15
CA GLU A 347 -8.93 1.05 23.85
C GLU A 347 -7.81 1.35 24.87
N ALA A 348 -7.03 2.40 24.64
CA ALA A 348 -6.04 2.88 25.59
C ALA A 348 -6.64 3.72 26.73
N GLY A 349 -7.93 4.09 26.64
CA GLY A 349 -8.60 4.99 27.57
C GLY A 349 -8.04 6.41 27.52
N LEU A 350 -7.70 6.89 26.32
CA LEU A 350 -7.13 8.21 26.06
C LEU A 350 -8.08 9.04 25.20
N GLU A 351 -8.08 10.36 25.41
CA GLU A 351 -8.86 11.29 24.61
C GLU A 351 -8.02 11.88 23.48
N TYR A 352 -8.67 12.18 22.35
CA TYR A 352 -8.04 12.91 21.27
C TYR A 352 -7.76 14.36 21.68
N PRO A 353 -6.51 14.85 21.63
CA PRO A 353 -6.10 16.08 22.29
C PRO A 353 -6.43 17.36 21.51
N ALA A 354 -7.22 17.31 20.44
CA ALA A 354 -7.51 18.45 19.59
C ALA A 354 -8.98 18.46 19.13
N ASP A 355 -9.49 19.65 18.82
CA ASP A 355 -10.86 19.84 18.32
C ASP A 355 -10.89 19.79 16.79
N TYR A 356 -10.58 18.60 16.24
CA TYR A 356 -10.73 18.30 14.81
C TYR A 356 -11.96 17.41 14.58
N ASP A 357 -12.69 17.70 13.52
CA ASP A 357 -13.79 16.86 13.05
C ASP A 357 -13.24 15.60 12.39
N LEU A 358 -13.02 14.55 13.18
CA LEU A 358 -12.50 13.27 12.70
C LEU A 358 -13.52 12.62 11.75
N PRO A 359 -13.11 12.18 10.56
CA PRO A 359 -13.99 11.41 9.65
C PRO A 359 -14.24 9.99 10.14
N GLY A 360 -13.33 9.45 10.95
CA GLY A 360 -13.36 8.10 11.50
C GLY A 360 -13.94 8.04 12.92
N GLU A 361 -14.32 6.84 13.33
CA GLU A 361 -14.75 6.48 14.70
C GLU A 361 -14.20 5.10 15.06
N SER A 362 -14.14 4.73 16.34
CA SER A 362 -13.64 3.43 16.77
C SER A 362 -14.36 2.27 16.05
N ILE A 363 -13.58 1.30 15.58
CA ILE A 363 -14.12 0.09 14.93
C ILE A 363 -14.91 -0.81 15.89
N PHE A 364 -14.88 -0.53 17.19
CA PHE A 364 -15.58 -1.28 18.23
C PHE A 364 -16.87 -0.63 18.73
N VAL A 365 -17.26 0.54 18.22
CA VAL A 365 -18.47 1.27 18.64
C VAL A 365 -19.79 0.50 18.41
N GLY A 366 -19.75 -0.70 17.86
CA GLY A 366 -20.90 -1.58 17.74
C GLY A 366 -22.06 -0.94 16.95
N ASP A 367 -23.22 -0.81 17.58
CA ASP A 367 -24.44 -0.32 16.92
C ASP A 367 -24.37 1.16 16.48
N GLY A 368 -23.50 1.97 17.05
CA GLY A 368 -23.28 3.37 16.63
C GLY A 368 -22.80 3.52 15.19
N ARG A 369 -21.94 2.60 14.72
CA ARG A 369 -21.46 2.57 13.34
C ARG A 369 -22.50 2.19 12.29
N LYS A 370 -23.61 1.63 12.68
CA LYS A 370 -24.72 1.29 11.74
C LYS A 370 -25.23 2.49 10.94
N ASN A 371 -24.88 3.71 11.36
CA ASN A 371 -25.25 4.94 10.66
C ASN A 371 -24.27 5.35 9.55
N ARG A 372 -23.06 4.73 9.46
CA ARG A 372 -22.12 5.00 8.37
C ARG A 372 -22.59 4.30 7.08
N LYS A 373 -23.42 5.03 6.32
CA LYS A 373 -24.05 4.54 5.09
C LYS A 373 -23.12 4.53 3.89
N TYR A 374 -22.04 5.27 3.95
CA TYR A 374 -21.18 5.53 2.79
C TYR A 374 -19.72 5.41 3.16
N GLN A 375 -18.94 4.86 2.25
CA GLN A 375 -17.48 4.96 2.25
C GLN A 375 -17.05 6.05 1.28
N TYR A 376 -16.30 7.02 1.78
CA TYR A 376 -15.68 8.08 1.00
C TYR A 376 -14.22 7.74 0.71
N THR A 377 -13.77 8.04 -0.51
CA THR A 377 -12.38 7.90 -0.93
C THR A 377 -12.03 9.04 -1.89
N GLU A 378 -10.84 9.59 -1.79
CA GLU A 378 -10.36 10.68 -2.63
C GLU A 378 -8.93 10.45 -3.09
N HIS A 379 -8.54 11.07 -4.19
CA HIS A 379 -7.13 11.17 -4.59
C HIS A 379 -6.91 12.31 -5.57
N GLN A 380 -5.67 12.82 -5.61
CA GLN A 380 -5.22 13.78 -6.60
C GLN A 380 -3.81 13.40 -7.06
N ARG A 381 -3.61 13.36 -8.39
CA ARG A 381 -2.30 13.12 -9.00
C ARG A 381 -2.10 14.10 -10.16
N ASN A 382 -0.99 14.86 -10.15
CA ASN A 382 -0.66 15.80 -11.23
C ASN A 382 -1.85 16.71 -11.62
N ASN A 383 -2.53 17.29 -10.64
CA ASN A 383 -3.76 18.10 -10.81
C ASN A 383 -4.98 17.34 -11.33
N LYS A 384 -4.93 16.02 -11.48
CA LYS A 384 -6.07 15.16 -11.80
C LYS A 384 -6.66 14.65 -10.50
N ARG A 385 -7.79 15.22 -10.11
CA ARG A 385 -8.49 14.85 -8.88
C ARG A 385 -9.72 14.03 -9.19
N TRP A 386 -9.97 13.05 -8.33
CA TRP A 386 -11.25 12.39 -8.22
C TRP A 386 -11.64 12.23 -6.74
N CYS A 387 -12.94 12.09 -6.51
CA CYS A 387 -13.50 11.63 -5.26
C CYS A 387 -14.61 10.63 -5.53
N CYS A 388 -14.78 9.67 -4.65
CA CYS A 388 -15.82 8.67 -4.80
C CYS A 388 -16.58 8.43 -3.51
N LEU A 389 -17.81 7.97 -3.68
CA LEU A 389 -18.67 7.53 -2.60
C LEU A 389 -19.32 6.21 -2.99
N ARG A 390 -19.24 5.21 -2.11
CA ARG A 390 -20.00 3.97 -2.27
C ARG A 390 -21.00 3.78 -1.14
N ASP A 391 -22.16 3.20 -1.47
CA ASP A 391 -23.05 2.56 -0.51
C ASP A 391 -22.87 1.02 -0.56
N GLU A 392 -23.79 0.26 0.00
CA GLU A 392 -23.72 -1.21 0.01
C GLU A 392 -23.71 -1.84 -1.39
N ARG A 393 -24.28 -1.16 -2.39
CA ARG A 393 -24.44 -1.70 -3.75
C ARG A 393 -23.72 -0.90 -4.82
N TYR A 394 -23.77 0.41 -4.78
CA TYR A 394 -23.31 1.27 -5.86
C TYR A 394 -22.09 2.09 -5.44
N LYS A 395 -21.15 2.27 -6.38
CA LYS A 395 -20.01 3.19 -6.25
C LYS A 395 -20.11 4.26 -7.33
N TYR A 396 -20.13 5.52 -6.92
CA TYR A 396 -20.12 6.69 -7.79
C TYR A 396 -18.79 7.42 -7.67
N VAL A 397 -18.18 7.73 -8.82
CA VAL A 397 -16.92 8.47 -8.93
C VAL A 397 -17.15 9.77 -9.67
N TYR A 398 -16.73 10.87 -9.07
CA TYR A 398 -16.66 12.18 -9.68
C TYR A 398 -15.21 12.53 -10.00
N TYR A 399 -14.92 12.75 -11.27
CA TYR A 399 -13.62 13.22 -11.74
C TYR A 399 -13.69 14.72 -12.03
N TYR A 400 -12.70 15.46 -11.56
CA TYR A 400 -12.58 16.89 -11.83
C TYR A 400 -11.89 17.07 -13.19
N GLY A 401 -12.70 17.18 -14.25
CA GLY A 401 -12.23 17.33 -15.64
C GLY A 401 -12.23 16.05 -16.46
N ASP A 402 -13.00 15.04 -16.04
CA ASP A 402 -13.27 13.83 -16.84
C ASP A 402 -14.71 13.33 -16.62
N ASP A 403 -15.12 12.29 -17.31
CA ASP A 403 -16.48 11.75 -17.25
C ASP A 403 -16.73 10.99 -15.94
N GLU A 404 -17.92 11.16 -15.38
CA GLU A 404 -18.37 10.48 -14.16
C GLU A 404 -18.49 8.96 -14.38
N GLN A 405 -18.30 8.17 -13.32
CA GLN A 405 -18.50 6.73 -13.37
C GLN A 405 -19.47 6.28 -12.27
N LEU A 406 -20.24 5.23 -12.56
CA LEU A 406 -21.12 4.56 -11.60
C LEU A 406 -21.04 3.05 -11.83
N PHE A 407 -20.81 2.30 -10.77
CA PHE A 407 -20.69 0.83 -10.80
C PHE A 407 -21.73 0.20 -9.88
N ASP A 408 -22.31 -0.94 -10.29
CA ASP A 408 -23.13 -1.81 -9.45
C ASP A 408 -22.27 -2.95 -8.89
N LEU A 409 -21.73 -2.79 -7.71
CA LEU A 409 -20.78 -3.74 -7.11
C LEU A 409 -21.39 -5.09 -6.76
N LYS A 410 -22.73 -5.19 -6.76
CA LYS A 410 -23.43 -6.46 -6.54
C LYS A 410 -23.47 -7.32 -7.81
N GLU A 411 -23.75 -6.70 -8.96
CA GLU A 411 -23.84 -7.37 -10.25
C GLU A 411 -22.50 -7.41 -10.99
N ASP A 412 -21.63 -6.44 -10.71
CA ASP A 412 -20.31 -6.26 -11.34
C ASP A 412 -19.25 -5.89 -10.27
N PRO A 413 -18.84 -6.85 -9.42
CA PRO A 413 -17.84 -6.60 -8.38
C PRO A 413 -16.45 -6.26 -8.94
N ALA A 414 -16.20 -6.51 -10.22
CA ALA A 414 -14.95 -6.15 -10.91
C ALA A 414 -14.95 -4.73 -11.48
N GLU A 415 -16.07 -4.00 -11.39
CA GLU A 415 -16.21 -2.60 -11.87
C GLU A 415 -15.89 -2.46 -13.38
N ALA A 416 -16.21 -3.50 -14.15
CA ALA A 416 -15.92 -3.56 -15.58
C ALA A 416 -16.86 -2.70 -16.44
N VAL A 417 -18.06 -2.37 -15.92
CA VAL A 417 -19.12 -1.66 -16.65
C VAL A 417 -19.48 -0.35 -15.95
N ASN A 418 -19.11 0.78 -16.57
CA ASN A 418 -19.61 2.07 -16.15
C ASN A 418 -21.08 2.24 -16.60
N LEU A 419 -22.02 2.26 -15.66
CA LEU A 419 -23.47 2.41 -15.92
C LEU A 419 -23.86 3.77 -16.49
N LEU A 420 -22.97 4.76 -16.47
CA LEU A 420 -23.16 6.08 -17.07
C LEU A 420 -22.64 6.15 -18.52
N TRP A 421 -22.13 5.05 -19.05
CA TRP A 421 -21.66 4.97 -20.43
C TRP A 421 -22.80 4.61 -21.38
N GLY A 422 -22.90 5.37 -22.49
CA GLY A 422 -23.87 5.13 -23.56
C GLY A 422 -24.88 6.27 -23.76
N GLU A 423 -25.64 6.20 -24.84
CA GLU A 423 -26.57 7.26 -25.23
C GLU A 423 -27.85 7.33 -24.37
N ARG A 424 -28.23 6.24 -23.71
CA ARG A 424 -29.44 6.12 -22.90
C ARG A 424 -29.19 5.57 -21.54
N ILE A 425 -29.17 6.43 -20.55
CA ILE A 425 -29.10 6.05 -19.14
C ILE A 425 -30.55 5.95 -18.61
N SER A 426 -30.85 4.84 -17.93
CA SER A 426 -32.21 4.65 -17.38
C SER A 426 -32.51 5.68 -16.27
N PRO A 427 -33.82 6.04 -16.08
CA PRO A 427 -34.22 6.92 -14.97
C PRO A 427 -33.78 6.40 -13.59
N GLU A 428 -33.77 5.10 -13.40
CA GLU A 428 -33.30 4.46 -12.16
C GLU A 428 -31.82 4.75 -11.91
N ILE A 429 -30.96 4.50 -12.90
CA ILE A 429 -29.51 4.76 -12.79
C ILE A 429 -29.24 6.25 -12.60
N THR A 430 -29.99 7.12 -13.29
CA THR A 430 -29.92 8.57 -13.08
C THR A 430 -30.25 8.95 -11.64
N ALA A 431 -31.31 8.39 -11.06
CA ALA A 431 -31.69 8.65 -9.67
C ALA A 431 -30.62 8.18 -8.67
N VAL A 432 -29.99 7.00 -8.91
CA VAL A 432 -28.88 6.50 -8.10
C VAL A 432 -27.68 7.45 -8.17
N ARG A 433 -27.27 7.85 -9.39
CA ARG A 433 -26.20 8.82 -9.61
C ARG A 433 -26.45 10.11 -8.83
N ASP A 434 -27.63 10.72 -8.99
CA ASP A 434 -27.96 12.02 -8.39
C ASP A 434 -27.98 11.96 -6.86
N ARG A 435 -28.46 10.85 -6.30
CA ARG A 435 -28.42 10.59 -4.86
C ARG A 435 -27.00 10.51 -4.33
N LEU A 436 -26.15 9.69 -4.97
CA LEU A 436 -24.75 9.51 -4.55
C LEU A 436 -23.93 10.78 -4.78
N LYS A 437 -24.14 11.46 -5.91
CA LYS A 437 -23.49 12.75 -6.20
C LYS A 437 -23.81 13.82 -5.14
N THR A 438 -25.07 13.89 -4.70
CA THR A 438 -25.48 14.82 -3.65
C THR A 438 -24.82 14.49 -2.32
N ALA A 439 -24.78 13.21 -1.95
CA ALA A 439 -24.11 12.75 -0.74
C ALA A 439 -22.59 12.98 -0.81
N LEU A 440 -21.95 12.66 -1.96
CA LEU A 440 -20.53 12.88 -2.19
C LEU A 440 -20.15 14.36 -2.05
N LEU A 441 -20.96 15.26 -2.61
CA LEU A 441 -20.71 16.69 -2.48
C LEU A 441 -20.72 17.16 -1.02
N ALA A 442 -21.57 16.57 -0.17
CA ALA A 442 -21.59 16.87 1.26
C ALA A 442 -20.32 16.38 1.96
N TYR A 443 -19.85 15.18 1.64
CA TYR A 443 -18.58 14.64 2.16
C TYR A 443 -17.38 15.46 1.70
N GLU A 444 -17.31 15.80 0.41
CA GLU A 444 -16.21 16.58 -0.18
C GLU A 444 -16.11 17.98 0.46
N ARG A 445 -17.24 18.61 0.78
CA ARG A 445 -17.25 19.89 1.51
C ARG A 445 -16.70 19.78 2.91
N ARG A 446 -16.97 18.68 3.60
CA ARG A 446 -16.59 18.46 5.01
C ARG A 446 -15.18 17.94 5.12
N TYR A 447 -14.81 16.93 4.38
CA TYR A 447 -13.60 16.14 4.53
C TYR A 447 -12.62 16.21 3.36
N GLY A 448 -13.08 16.52 2.14
CA GLY A 448 -12.23 16.62 0.95
C GLY A 448 -11.32 17.85 0.95
N LEU A 449 -10.40 17.88 0.00
CA LEU A 449 -9.45 18.99 -0.16
C LEU A 449 -10.16 20.34 -0.30
N LYS A 450 -9.62 21.36 0.37
CA LYS A 450 -10.18 22.72 0.33
C LYS A 450 -10.15 23.28 -1.09
N GLY A 451 -11.26 23.94 -1.48
CA GLY A 451 -11.36 24.62 -2.77
C GLY A 451 -11.92 23.76 -3.93
N TYR A 452 -12.22 22.47 -3.71
CA TYR A 452 -12.78 21.57 -4.72
C TYR A 452 -14.30 21.43 -4.64
N ALA A 453 -14.92 21.77 -3.52
CA ALA A 453 -16.37 21.83 -3.36
C ALA A 453 -16.81 23.10 -2.63
N GLY A 454 -17.88 23.73 -3.12
CA GLY A 454 -18.40 24.97 -2.59
C GLY A 454 -19.93 25.05 -2.64
N PRO A 455 -20.56 26.20 -2.28
CA PRO A 455 -22.01 26.35 -2.29
C PRO A 455 -22.65 26.05 -3.64
N LYS A 456 -21.93 26.30 -4.74
CA LYS A 456 -22.40 26.07 -6.11
C LYS A 456 -22.26 24.63 -6.61
N GLY A 457 -21.60 23.75 -5.84
CA GLY A 457 -21.31 22.37 -6.25
C GLY A 457 -19.82 22.04 -6.25
N PHE A 458 -19.44 21.03 -7.03
CA PHE A 458 -18.06 20.70 -7.30
C PHE A 458 -17.41 21.81 -8.15
N LYS A 459 -16.11 22.02 -7.95
CA LYS A 459 -15.32 22.95 -8.77
C LYS A 459 -15.28 22.43 -10.20
N GLU A 460 -15.62 23.26 -11.16
CA GLU A 460 -15.40 22.96 -12.57
C GLU A 460 -13.91 23.07 -12.90
N MET A 461 -13.38 22.09 -13.60
CA MET A 461 -12.01 22.05 -14.09
C MET A 461 -11.97 21.72 -15.58
N GLU A 462 -10.93 22.17 -16.26
CA GLU A 462 -10.72 21.84 -17.66
C GLU A 462 -10.58 20.32 -17.85
N ARG A 463 -11.11 19.82 -18.97
CA ARG A 463 -10.98 18.41 -19.33
C ARG A 463 -9.51 18.08 -19.57
N TYR A 464 -9.05 17.02 -18.94
CA TYR A 464 -7.71 16.49 -19.16
C TYR A 464 -7.77 15.21 -19.99
N HIS A 465 -6.64 14.85 -20.59
CA HIS A 465 -6.46 13.62 -21.36
C HIS A 465 -5.31 12.83 -20.76
N ALA A 466 -5.31 11.53 -21.01
CA ALA A 466 -4.20 10.67 -20.61
C ALA A 466 -2.88 11.20 -21.19
N GLN A 467 -1.87 11.30 -20.34
CA GLN A 467 -0.52 11.67 -20.74
C GLN A 467 0.36 10.43 -20.80
N PRO A 468 1.42 10.42 -21.59
CA PRO A 468 2.45 9.38 -21.50
C PRO A 468 2.94 9.28 -20.05
N TYR A 469 2.96 8.06 -19.54
CA TYR A 469 3.42 7.78 -18.18
C TYR A 469 4.67 6.91 -18.25
N TYR A 470 5.73 7.38 -17.62
CA TYR A 470 6.99 6.66 -17.49
C TYR A 470 7.31 6.49 -16.01
N GLU A 471 7.54 5.26 -15.57
CA GLU A 471 8.04 4.99 -14.23
C GLU A 471 9.53 5.33 -14.18
N THR A 472 9.90 6.25 -13.29
CA THR A 472 11.25 6.80 -13.19
C THR A 472 11.94 6.41 -11.89
N ASN A 473 11.85 5.14 -11.50
CA ASN A 473 12.48 4.66 -10.28
C ASN A 473 13.93 4.27 -10.53
N PHE A 474 14.83 5.12 -10.11
CA PHE A 474 16.27 4.94 -10.28
C PHE A 474 16.89 4.07 -9.18
N PRO A 475 18.08 3.51 -9.43
CA PRO A 475 18.97 3.07 -8.36
C PRO A 475 19.27 4.25 -7.44
N ILE A 476 19.14 4.04 -6.14
CA ILE A 476 19.08 5.14 -5.19
C ILE A 476 20.48 5.56 -4.77
N PHE A 477 21.28 4.61 -4.29
CA PHE A 477 22.56 4.93 -3.70
C PHE A 477 23.57 5.57 -4.66
N PRO A 478 23.78 5.07 -5.90
CA PRO A 478 24.79 5.66 -6.78
C PRO A 478 24.50 7.10 -7.19
N SER A 479 23.24 7.51 -7.23
CA SER A 479 22.87 8.87 -7.58
C SER A 479 23.02 9.86 -6.42
N MET A 480 22.97 9.35 -5.18
CA MET A 480 23.04 10.13 -3.94
C MET A 480 24.37 9.95 -3.19
N ALA A 481 25.10 8.86 -3.47
CA ALA A 481 26.37 8.59 -2.84
C ALA A 481 27.45 9.59 -3.29
N LEU A 482 28.38 9.88 -2.41
CA LEU A 482 29.61 10.61 -2.76
C LEU A 482 30.38 9.81 -3.82
N GLU A 483 31.15 10.50 -4.66
CA GLU A 483 31.88 9.87 -5.77
C GLU A 483 32.83 8.76 -5.28
N GLU A 484 33.42 8.95 -4.12
CA GLU A 484 34.30 7.95 -3.46
C GLU A 484 33.55 6.69 -2.99
N GLU A 485 32.27 6.80 -2.68
CA GLU A 485 31.42 5.67 -2.26
C GLU A 485 30.84 4.91 -3.44
N ARG A 486 30.67 5.57 -4.60
CA ARG A 486 30.08 4.93 -5.81
C ARG A 486 30.88 3.73 -6.28
N ALA A 487 32.21 3.74 -6.10
CA ALA A 487 33.08 2.62 -6.43
C ALA A 487 32.84 1.35 -5.55
N GLN A 488 32.05 1.48 -4.48
CA GLN A 488 31.71 0.37 -3.59
C GLN A 488 30.45 -0.41 -4.03
N PHE A 489 29.73 0.09 -5.03
CA PHE A 489 28.51 -0.55 -5.53
C PHE A 489 28.81 -1.41 -6.76
N ASP A 490 28.05 -2.50 -6.90
CA ASP A 490 28.05 -3.33 -8.09
C ASP A 490 27.68 -2.50 -9.34
N ASP A 491 28.10 -2.96 -10.51
CA ASP A 491 27.58 -2.43 -11.75
C ASP A 491 26.08 -2.77 -11.85
N TYR A 492 25.25 -1.76 -12.05
CA TYR A 492 23.80 -1.94 -12.11
C TYR A 492 23.36 -2.87 -13.25
N THR A 493 24.18 -3.00 -14.28
CA THR A 493 24.01 -4.00 -15.35
C THR A 493 24.03 -5.42 -14.79
N ASP A 494 24.97 -5.70 -13.90
CA ASP A 494 25.12 -7.04 -13.31
C ASP A 494 23.93 -7.35 -12.37
N GLU A 495 23.44 -6.35 -11.61
CA GLU A 495 22.22 -6.50 -10.81
C GLU A 495 20.98 -6.81 -11.68
N ILE A 496 20.79 -6.08 -12.82
CA ILE A 496 19.68 -6.35 -13.75
C ILE A 496 19.73 -7.79 -14.23
N LEU A 497 20.88 -8.24 -14.72
CA LEU A 497 21.03 -9.60 -15.26
C LEU A 497 20.83 -10.66 -14.18
N ALA A 498 21.37 -10.46 -12.98
CA ALA A 498 21.19 -11.37 -11.86
C ALA A 498 19.72 -11.52 -11.45
N ALA A 499 18.97 -10.41 -11.42
CA ALA A 499 17.56 -10.40 -11.03
C ALA A 499 16.66 -11.17 -12.00
N VAL A 500 16.96 -11.20 -13.30
CA VAL A 500 16.15 -11.88 -14.33
C VAL A 500 16.66 -13.26 -14.73
N LYS A 501 17.84 -13.66 -14.29
CA LYS A 501 18.51 -14.92 -14.69
C LYS A 501 17.64 -16.17 -14.50
N HIS A 502 16.78 -16.19 -13.50
CA HIS A 502 15.91 -17.31 -13.15
C HIS A 502 14.44 -17.09 -13.54
N GLU A 503 14.14 -16.00 -14.25
CA GLU A 503 12.79 -15.65 -14.69
C GLU A 503 12.66 -15.80 -16.21
N PRO A 504 12.34 -17.01 -16.73
CA PRO A 504 12.40 -17.32 -18.16
C PRO A 504 11.40 -16.54 -19.02
N VAL A 505 10.36 -15.97 -18.40
CA VAL A 505 9.35 -15.17 -19.11
C VAL A 505 9.80 -13.73 -19.33
N VAL A 506 10.75 -13.23 -18.54
CA VAL A 506 11.27 -11.87 -18.69
C VAL A 506 12.27 -11.84 -19.84
N ARG A 507 12.06 -10.91 -20.73
CA ARG A 507 13.00 -10.55 -21.79
C ARG A 507 13.19 -9.05 -21.75
N LEU A 508 14.44 -8.61 -21.68
CA LEU A 508 14.77 -7.20 -21.80
C LEU A 508 14.47 -6.76 -23.24
N SER A 509 13.36 -6.09 -23.48
CA SER A 509 13.04 -5.62 -24.82
C SER A 509 13.91 -4.43 -25.20
N LYS A 510 14.50 -4.46 -26.40
CA LYS A 510 15.42 -3.42 -26.86
C LYS A 510 14.81 -2.02 -26.75
N ASN A 511 13.62 -1.80 -27.29
CA ASN A 511 13.02 -0.47 -27.35
C ASN A 511 12.68 0.08 -25.96
N HIS A 512 12.05 -0.75 -25.11
CA HIS A 512 11.65 -0.34 -23.78
C HIS A 512 12.85 -0.13 -22.85
N THR A 513 13.78 -1.08 -22.84
CA THR A 513 14.96 -1.01 -21.97
C THR A 513 15.91 0.12 -22.38
N GLU A 514 16.14 0.29 -23.68
CA GLU A 514 17.01 1.36 -24.19
C GLU A 514 16.48 2.75 -23.82
N GLU A 515 15.18 2.99 -24.04
CA GLU A 515 14.54 4.26 -23.71
C GLU A 515 14.63 4.57 -22.23
N ILE A 516 14.24 3.61 -21.38
CA ILE A 516 14.23 3.79 -19.91
C ILE A 516 15.64 3.96 -19.37
N LEU A 517 16.58 3.10 -19.73
CA LEU A 517 17.94 3.17 -19.18
C LEU A 517 18.70 4.40 -19.64
N LYS A 518 18.55 4.83 -20.88
CA LYS A 518 19.20 6.06 -21.38
C LYS A 518 18.56 7.32 -20.79
N GLN A 519 17.24 7.39 -20.80
CA GLN A 519 16.52 8.58 -20.37
C GLN A 519 16.51 8.74 -18.85
N TYR A 520 16.33 7.67 -18.13
CA TYR A 520 16.08 7.69 -16.68
C TYR A 520 17.15 6.96 -15.85
N GLY A 521 17.85 5.99 -16.42
CA GLY A 521 18.89 5.20 -15.74
C GLY A 521 20.30 5.79 -15.88
N GLY A 522 20.46 6.90 -16.62
CA GLY A 522 21.77 7.52 -16.84
C GLY A 522 22.74 6.69 -17.68
N TYR A 523 22.23 5.71 -18.45
CA TYR A 523 23.06 4.88 -19.30
C TYR A 523 23.52 5.64 -20.54
N SER A 524 24.84 5.66 -20.78
CA SER A 524 25.41 6.04 -22.06
C SER A 524 25.11 5.00 -23.14
N ASP A 525 25.27 5.38 -24.43
CA ASP A 525 25.15 4.43 -25.53
C ASP A 525 26.16 3.26 -25.45
N GLU A 526 27.32 3.49 -24.87
CA GLU A 526 28.35 2.46 -24.67
C GLU A 526 27.90 1.47 -23.59
N ARG A 527 27.51 1.95 -22.42
CA ARG A 527 27.03 1.14 -21.30
C ARG A 527 25.77 0.34 -21.66
N PHE A 528 24.87 0.93 -22.48
CA PHE A 528 23.70 0.23 -22.98
C PHE A 528 24.07 -0.92 -23.94
N ARG A 529 25.07 -0.73 -24.82
CA ARG A 529 25.57 -1.80 -25.70
C ARG A 529 26.19 -2.95 -24.90
N GLU A 530 26.95 -2.66 -23.87
CA GLU A 530 27.50 -3.68 -22.94
C GLU A 530 26.38 -4.48 -22.26
N LEU A 531 25.34 -3.82 -21.77
CA LEU A 531 24.16 -4.51 -21.22
C LEU A 531 23.52 -5.43 -22.27
N ALA A 532 23.31 -4.93 -23.48
CA ALA A 532 22.67 -5.70 -24.54
C ALA A 532 23.50 -6.94 -24.95
N GLU A 533 24.82 -6.84 -24.98
CA GLU A 533 25.73 -7.97 -25.27
C GLU A 533 25.67 -9.00 -24.15
N LYS A 534 25.82 -8.59 -22.89
CA LYS A 534 25.70 -9.49 -21.72
C LYS A 534 24.32 -10.15 -21.65
N ALA A 535 23.24 -9.39 -21.86
CA ALA A 535 21.88 -9.91 -21.85
C ALA A 535 21.64 -10.97 -22.95
N LYS A 536 22.25 -10.82 -24.13
CA LYS A 536 22.21 -11.85 -25.19
C LYS A 536 22.96 -13.11 -24.78
N GLU A 537 24.12 -12.98 -24.15
CA GLU A 537 24.90 -14.11 -23.66
C GLU A 537 24.13 -14.90 -22.60
N GLU A 538 23.41 -14.22 -21.73
CA GLU A 538 22.56 -14.81 -20.68
C GLU A 538 21.17 -15.27 -21.19
N GLY A 539 20.85 -15.03 -22.47
CA GLY A 539 19.57 -15.41 -23.08
C GLY A 539 18.37 -14.54 -22.64
N CYS A 540 18.62 -13.33 -22.12
CA CYS A 540 17.61 -12.39 -21.64
C CYS A 540 17.19 -11.32 -22.68
N TRP A 541 17.77 -11.31 -23.89
CA TRP A 541 17.57 -10.29 -24.93
C TRP A 541 17.08 -10.89 -26.25
#